data_6e0b31eb4538bc3a01a4154277767fbe
#
_entry.id   6e0b31eb4538bc3a01a4154277767fbe
#
_cell.length_a   1.000
_cell.length_b   1.000
_cell.length_c   1.000
_cell.angle_alpha   90.00
_cell.angle_beta   90.00
_cell.angle_gamma   90.00
#
_symmetry.space_group_name_H-M   'P 1'
#
loop_
_entity.id
_entity.type
_entity.pdbx_description
1 polymer ?
#
loop_
_entity_poly.entity_id
_entity_poly.type
_entity_poly.pdbx_seq_one_letter_code
_entity_poly.pdbx_strand_id
1 'polypeptide(L)'
;MENSKNKEETKMSEVLNVEEIFGSKVFTLGKMRERLPKSVYKEVKKIIDHGGELSLATADVVAKAMKDWAIENGATHYTHWFQPLTGITAEKHDAFVTHPDEYGKMIMEFSGKELIKGEPDASSFPSGGLRATFEARGYTAWDITSPAFLKEDATGVILCIPTAFCSYKGEALDKKTPLLRSMEAVSTQALRIVRLFGNTEATKVVASVGPEQEYFLVDRDKYLKREDLIFAGRTLFGAPAPKGQELEDHYFGTIRERIGSFMKDLNIELWKLGVTAKTQHNEVAPAQHELAPVFDTTNVAVDH
;
A
#
# COMPACT_ATOMS: atom_id res chain seq x y z
N MET A 1 -25.83 14.71 52.77
CA MET A 1 -25.14 15.71 51.96
C MET A 1 -23.72 15.20 51.74
N GLU A 2 -23.52 14.35 50.75
CA GLU A 2 -22.21 13.80 50.41
C GLU A 2 -21.76 14.39 49.06
N ASN A 3 -20.67 15.13 49.13
CA ASN A 3 -20.02 15.73 47.99
C ASN A 3 -19.31 14.63 47.17
N SER A 4 -19.90 14.18 46.07
CA SER A 4 -19.18 13.45 45.05
C SER A 4 -18.37 14.44 44.18
N LYS A 5 -17.10 14.63 44.53
CA LYS A 5 -16.14 15.28 43.64
C LYS A 5 -15.84 14.34 42.49
N ASN A 6 -16.41 14.63 41.33
CA ASN A 6 -15.94 14.09 40.06
C ASN A 6 -14.47 14.48 39.85
N LYS A 7 -13.57 13.52 40.01
CA LYS A 7 -12.23 13.59 39.45
C LYS A 7 -12.38 13.32 37.95
N GLU A 8 -12.46 14.36 37.17
CA GLU A 8 -12.03 14.30 35.76
C GLU A 8 -10.53 14.06 35.77
N GLU A 9 -10.14 12.81 35.64
CA GLU A 9 -8.77 12.45 35.27
C GLU A 9 -8.54 12.97 33.85
N THR A 10 -7.87 14.10 33.75
CA THR A 10 -7.30 14.60 32.51
C THR A 10 -6.29 13.56 32.05
N LYS A 11 -6.69 12.64 31.17
CA LYS A 11 -5.76 11.80 30.43
C LYS A 11 -4.81 12.76 29.71
N MET A 12 -3.60 12.91 30.21
CA MET A 12 -2.51 13.47 29.43
C MET A 12 -2.47 12.64 28.15
N SER A 13 -2.74 13.26 27.01
CA SER A 13 -2.57 12.61 25.70
C SER A 13 -1.13 12.14 25.65
N GLU A 14 -0.91 10.83 25.57
CA GLU A 14 0.41 10.28 25.31
C GLU A 14 1.00 11.03 24.12
N VAL A 15 2.20 11.57 24.29
CA VAL A 15 2.90 12.27 23.22
C VAL A 15 3.15 11.26 22.12
N LEU A 16 2.55 11.47 20.95
CA LEU A 16 2.71 10.60 19.81
C LEU A 16 4.18 10.56 19.38
N ASN A 17 4.83 9.40 19.49
CA ASN A 17 6.18 9.20 19.00
C ASN A 17 6.12 8.67 17.55
N VAL A 18 6.32 9.56 16.58
CA VAL A 18 6.27 9.22 15.15
C VAL A 18 7.36 8.22 14.76
N GLU A 19 8.56 8.31 15.34
CA GLU A 19 9.67 7.38 15.05
C GLU A 19 9.32 5.94 15.44
N GLU A 20 8.60 5.75 16.55
CA GLU A 20 8.18 4.42 17.00
C GLU A 20 7.06 3.81 16.16
N ILE A 21 6.12 4.63 15.70
CA ILE A 21 4.98 4.13 14.91
C ILE A 21 5.29 3.98 13.43
N PHE A 22 6.30 4.69 12.90
CA PHE A 22 6.61 4.69 11.47
C PHE A 22 6.98 3.28 10.99
N GLY A 23 6.26 2.80 9.97
CA GLY A 23 6.45 1.45 9.42
C GLY A 23 6.11 0.31 10.38
N SER A 24 5.37 0.58 11.48
CA SER A 24 5.00 -0.47 12.45
C SER A 24 4.17 -1.58 11.81
N LYS A 25 3.35 -1.26 10.81
CA LYS A 25 2.54 -2.20 10.04
C LYS A 25 3.21 -2.69 8.74
N VAL A 26 4.52 -2.48 8.56
CA VAL A 26 5.26 -2.86 7.34
C VAL A 26 6.35 -3.87 7.66
N PHE A 27 6.51 -4.90 6.83
CA PHE A 27 7.61 -5.86 6.91
C PHE A 27 8.87 -5.27 6.29
N THR A 28 9.47 -4.32 6.99
CA THR A 28 10.61 -3.52 6.55
C THR A 28 11.90 -4.33 6.44
N LEU A 29 12.91 -3.78 5.75
CA LEU A 29 14.28 -4.33 5.76
C LEU A 29 14.85 -4.48 7.18
N GLY A 30 14.49 -3.59 8.11
CA GLY A 30 14.84 -3.71 9.53
C GLY A 30 14.31 -4.99 10.15
N LYS A 31 13.00 -5.24 9.98
CA LYS A 31 12.35 -6.48 10.45
C LYS A 31 12.89 -7.72 9.76
N MET A 32 13.19 -7.65 8.46
CA MET A 32 13.85 -8.75 7.74
C MET A 32 15.24 -9.05 8.33
N ARG A 33 16.02 -8.02 8.64
CA ARG A 33 17.35 -8.18 9.25
C ARG A 33 17.32 -8.86 10.61
N GLU A 34 16.28 -8.60 11.40
CA GLU A 34 16.09 -9.18 12.74
C GLU A 34 15.64 -10.64 12.67
N ARG A 35 14.84 -10.99 11.66
CA ARG A 35 14.11 -12.27 11.58
C ARG A 35 14.75 -13.28 10.62
N LEU A 36 15.54 -12.83 9.65
CA LEU A 36 16.15 -13.70 8.66
C LEU A 36 17.57 -14.13 9.06
N PRO A 37 18.01 -15.32 8.69
CA PRO A 37 19.43 -15.68 8.73
C PRO A 37 20.26 -14.68 7.93
N LYS A 38 21.46 -14.36 8.43
CA LYS A 38 22.34 -13.33 7.81
C LYS A 38 22.60 -13.55 6.31
N SER A 39 22.74 -14.81 5.87
CA SER A 39 22.94 -15.17 4.46
C SER A 39 21.73 -14.81 3.62
N VAL A 40 20.52 -15.18 4.07
CA VAL A 40 19.25 -14.91 3.40
C VAL A 40 18.99 -13.41 3.33
N TYR A 41 19.18 -12.68 4.43
CA TYR A 41 19.04 -11.23 4.42
C TYR A 41 19.98 -10.54 3.41
N LYS A 42 21.24 -10.98 3.32
CA LYS A 42 22.19 -10.45 2.35
C LYS A 42 21.78 -10.72 0.90
N GLU A 43 21.25 -11.90 0.64
CA GLU A 43 20.73 -12.26 -0.70
C GLU A 43 19.52 -11.40 -1.06
N VAL A 44 18.53 -11.31 -0.17
CA VAL A 44 17.35 -10.46 -0.37
C VAL A 44 17.75 -9.01 -0.62
N LYS A 45 18.63 -8.46 0.23
CA LYS A 45 19.12 -7.09 0.06
C LYS A 45 19.83 -6.89 -1.29
N LYS A 46 20.66 -7.84 -1.71
CA LYS A 46 21.33 -7.79 -3.03
C LYS A 46 20.32 -7.75 -4.17
N ILE A 47 19.26 -8.56 -4.08
CA ILE A 47 18.20 -8.57 -5.10
C ILE A 47 17.47 -7.24 -5.14
N ILE A 48 17.15 -6.64 -3.99
CA ILE A 48 16.51 -5.31 -3.90
C ILE A 48 17.40 -4.24 -4.51
N ASP A 49 18.70 -4.24 -4.19
CA ASP A 49 19.64 -3.20 -4.61
C ASP A 49 20.00 -3.32 -6.12
N HIS A 50 20.13 -4.54 -6.64
CA HIS A 50 20.71 -4.79 -7.95
C HIS A 50 19.81 -5.55 -8.93
N GLY A 51 18.66 -6.01 -8.47
CA GLY A 51 17.81 -6.93 -9.23
C GLY A 51 18.31 -8.37 -9.15
N GLY A 52 17.49 -9.28 -9.66
CA GLY A 52 17.76 -10.71 -9.66
C GLY A 52 16.51 -11.53 -9.34
N GLU A 53 16.67 -12.84 -9.37
CA GLU A 53 15.58 -13.77 -9.07
C GLU A 53 15.68 -14.26 -7.63
N LEU A 54 14.54 -14.38 -6.96
CA LEU A 54 14.44 -14.95 -5.64
C LEU A 54 14.33 -16.48 -5.77
N SER A 55 15.31 -17.21 -5.23
CA SER A 55 15.26 -18.67 -5.22
C SER A 55 14.12 -19.20 -4.32
N LEU A 56 13.55 -20.37 -4.65
CA LEU A 56 12.50 -20.96 -3.82
C LEU A 56 12.98 -21.20 -2.37
N ALA A 57 14.20 -21.65 -2.19
CA ALA A 57 14.74 -21.89 -0.85
C ALA A 57 14.85 -20.60 -0.02
N THR A 58 15.27 -19.49 -0.65
CA THR A 58 15.31 -18.18 0.00
C THR A 58 13.90 -17.66 0.24
N ALA A 59 12.99 -17.82 -0.73
CA ALA A 59 11.59 -17.43 -0.62
C ALA A 59 10.88 -18.15 0.53
N ASP A 60 11.11 -19.44 0.75
CA ASP A 60 10.52 -20.20 1.87
C ASP A 60 10.93 -19.63 3.23
N VAL A 61 12.19 -19.25 3.39
CA VAL A 61 12.68 -18.66 4.65
C VAL A 61 12.06 -17.26 4.86
N VAL A 62 11.95 -16.47 3.80
CA VAL A 62 11.31 -15.13 3.85
C VAL A 62 9.83 -15.27 4.15
N ALA A 63 9.13 -16.17 3.45
CA ALA A 63 7.70 -16.41 3.64
C ALA A 63 7.38 -16.81 5.08
N LYS A 64 8.17 -17.73 5.65
CA LYS A 64 8.03 -18.13 7.06
C LYS A 64 8.18 -16.92 7.99
N ALA A 65 9.23 -16.14 7.83
CA ALA A 65 9.47 -14.96 8.68
C ALA A 65 8.38 -13.90 8.53
N MET A 66 7.91 -13.67 7.31
CA MET A 66 6.80 -12.74 7.01
C MET A 66 5.49 -13.19 7.65
N LYS A 67 5.15 -14.48 7.51
CA LYS A 67 3.97 -15.08 8.15
C LYS A 67 4.04 -14.97 9.67
N ASP A 68 5.17 -15.40 10.28
CA ASP A 68 5.33 -15.38 11.72
C ASP A 68 5.17 -13.93 12.26
N TRP A 69 5.76 -12.95 11.60
CA TRP A 69 5.57 -11.54 11.92
C TRP A 69 4.10 -11.09 11.75
N ALA A 70 3.44 -11.48 10.69
CA ALA A 70 2.04 -11.11 10.44
C ALA A 70 1.11 -11.67 11.53
N ILE A 71 1.29 -12.95 11.90
CA ILE A 71 0.50 -13.61 12.95
C ILE A 71 0.75 -12.95 14.32
N GLU A 72 1.99 -12.62 14.66
CA GLU A 72 2.32 -11.89 15.90
C GLU A 72 1.60 -10.53 15.98
N ASN A 73 1.27 -9.94 14.84
CA ASN A 73 0.50 -8.69 14.73
C ASN A 73 -1.00 -8.91 14.46
N GLY A 74 -1.51 -10.10 14.69
CA GLY A 74 -2.94 -10.42 14.64
C GLY A 74 -3.49 -10.81 13.27
N ALA A 75 -2.66 -10.94 12.24
CA ALA A 75 -3.13 -11.38 10.93
C ALA A 75 -3.52 -12.86 10.94
N THR A 76 -4.63 -13.17 10.31
CA THR A 76 -5.12 -14.55 10.10
C THR A 76 -5.11 -14.96 8.64
N HIS A 77 -5.07 -13.97 7.74
CA HIS A 77 -5.16 -14.15 6.30
C HIS A 77 -4.07 -13.33 5.60
N TYR A 78 -3.82 -13.68 4.35
CA TYR A 78 -3.00 -12.90 3.42
C TYR A 78 -3.72 -12.69 2.09
N THR A 79 -3.28 -11.69 1.34
CA THR A 79 -3.75 -11.42 -0.03
C THR A 79 -2.59 -10.99 -0.92
N HIS A 80 -2.65 -11.34 -2.19
CA HIS A 80 -1.78 -10.83 -3.22
C HIS A 80 -2.31 -9.46 -3.66
N TRP A 81 -1.60 -8.40 -3.22
CA TRP A 81 -1.98 -7.01 -3.50
C TRP A 81 -1.45 -6.57 -4.86
N PHE A 82 -2.31 -6.15 -5.77
CA PHE A 82 -1.92 -5.62 -7.08
C PHE A 82 -2.92 -4.56 -7.58
N GLN A 83 -2.42 -3.62 -8.38
CA GLN A 83 -3.29 -2.62 -9.02
C GLN A 83 -3.98 -3.22 -10.25
N PRO A 84 -5.29 -2.98 -10.45
CA PRO A 84 -6.10 -1.91 -9.84
C PRO A 84 -7.02 -2.37 -8.69
N LEU A 85 -6.54 -3.11 -7.72
CA LEU A 85 -7.34 -3.36 -6.51
C LEU A 85 -7.71 -2.03 -5.84
N THR A 86 -8.95 -1.94 -5.35
CA THR A 86 -9.49 -0.77 -4.67
C THR A 86 -10.17 -1.19 -3.38
N GLY A 87 -10.50 -0.25 -2.50
CA GLY A 87 -11.21 -0.54 -1.25
C GLY A 87 -12.63 -1.08 -1.40
N ILE A 88 -13.19 -1.07 -2.62
CA ILE A 88 -14.51 -1.62 -2.96
C ILE A 88 -14.41 -2.92 -3.77
N THR A 89 -13.22 -3.36 -4.09
CA THR A 89 -12.98 -4.61 -4.82
C THR A 89 -12.89 -5.77 -3.82
N ALA A 90 -13.60 -6.86 -4.10
CA ALA A 90 -13.49 -8.08 -3.31
C ALA A 90 -12.18 -8.80 -3.68
N GLU A 91 -11.20 -8.70 -2.79
CA GLU A 91 -9.92 -9.39 -2.90
C GLU A 91 -10.06 -10.84 -2.42
N LYS A 92 -9.30 -11.76 -3.02
CA LYS A 92 -9.17 -13.11 -2.48
C LYS A 92 -8.26 -13.07 -1.26
N HIS A 93 -8.79 -13.47 -0.12
CA HIS A 93 -8.04 -13.65 1.12
C HIS A 93 -7.90 -15.13 1.44
N ASP A 94 -6.68 -15.60 1.55
CA ASP A 94 -6.39 -16.97 1.97
C ASP A 94 -5.97 -16.97 3.45
N ALA A 95 -6.57 -17.86 4.24
CA ALA A 95 -6.14 -18.07 5.61
C ALA A 95 -4.80 -18.79 5.63
N PHE A 96 -3.98 -18.52 6.66
CA PHE A 96 -2.72 -19.27 6.86
C PHE A 96 -2.93 -20.73 7.29
N VAL A 97 -4.17 -21.15 7.50
CA VAL A 97 -4.50 -22.49 7.98
C VAL A 97 -4.28 -23.55 6.91
N THR A 98 -3.76 -24.70 7.32
CA THR A 98 -3.67 -25.91 6.50
C THR A 98 -4.31 -27.10 7.23
N HIS A 99 -4.20 -28.28 6.68
CA HIS A 99 -4.74 -29.47 7.33
C HIS A 99 -4.12 -29.68 8.72
N PRO A 100 -4.93 -30.09 9.71
CA PRO A 100 -4.39 -30.46 11.02
C PRO A 100 -3.37 -31.58 10.92
N ASP A 101 -2.42 -31.62 11.85
CA ASP A 101 -1.49 -32.73 12.00
C ASP A 101 -2.20 -34.02 12.45
N GLU A 102 -1.47 -35.11 12.60
CA GLU A 102 -2.00 -36.42 13.04
C GLU A 102 -2.67 -36.38 14.43
N TYR A 103 -2.40 -35.35 15.23
CA TYR A 103 -3.00 -35.11 16.55
C TYR A 103 -4.19 -34.15 16.52
N GLY A 104 -4.61 -33.73 15.32
CA GLY A 104 -5.70 -32.77 15.15
C GLY A 104 -5.31 -31.31 15.44
N LYS A 105 -4.02 -31.01 15.59
CA LYS A 105 -3.54 -29.66 15.84
C LYS A 105 -3.45 -28.87 14.53
N MET A 106 -4.05 -27.69 14.52
CA MET A 106 -3.99 -26.76 13.38
C MET A 106 -2.54 -26.36 13.09
N ILE A 107 -2.16 -26.40 11.81
CA ILE A 107 -0.89 -25.89 11.30
C ILE A 107 -1.15 -24.60 10.55
N MET A 108 -0.31 -23.59 10.77
CA MET A 108 -0.33 -22.33 10.02
C MET A 108 0.88 -22.30 9.10
N GLU A 109 0.64 -22.23 7.79
CA GLU A 109 1.66 -22.31 6.76
C GLU A 109 1.53 -21.15 5.76
N PHE A 110 2.67 -20.71 5.23
CA PHE A 110 2.80 -19.82 4.10
C PHE A 110 4.14 -20.12 3.44
N SER A 111 4.11 -20.58 2.21
CA SER A 111 5.30 -21.06 1.49
C SER A 111 5.90 -19.98 0.60
N GLY A 112 7.17 -20.14 0.26
CA GLY A 112 7.85 -19.29 -0.70
C GLY A 112 7.26 -19.35 -2.11
N LYS A 113 6.53 -20.44 -2.44
CA LYS A 113 5.80 -20.54 -3.71
C LYS A 113 4.80 -19.40 -3.86
N GLU A 114 4.11 -19.03 -2.77
CA GLU A 114 3.14 -17.92 -2.77
C GLU A 114 3.81 -16.56 -3.07
N LEU A 115 5.10 -16.41 -2.73
CA LEU A 115 5.86 -15.19 -3.05
C LEU A 115 6.34 -15.17 -4.50
N ILE A 116 6.88 -16.28 -5.02
CA ILE A 116 7.52 -16.29 -6.35
C ILE A 116 6.56 -16.64 -7.49
N LYS A 117 5.49 -17.37 -7.21
CA LYS A 117 4.52 -17.83 -8.20
C LYS A 117 3.18 -18.15 -7.56
N GLY A 118 2.53 -17.14 -6.98
CA GLY A 118 1.17 -17.27 -6.47
C GLY A 118 0.16 -17.39 -7.61
N GLU A 119 -0.95 -18.06 -7.35
CA GLU A 119 -2.06 -18.20 -8.30
C GLU A 119 -3.31 -17.50 -7.71
N PRO A 120 -3.48 -16.19 -7.95
CA PRO A 120 -4.66 -15.49 -7.48
C PRO A 120 -5.88 -15.98 -8.24
N ASP A 121 -7.04 -15.91 -7.58
CA ASP A 121 -8.31 -16.11 -8.26
C ASP A 121 -8.58 -14.94 -9.22
N ALA A 122 -8.92 -15.25 -10.47
CA ALA A 122 -9.27 -14.26 -11.47
C ALA A 122 -10.49 -13.40 -11.08
N SER A 123 -11.34 -13.88 -10.17
CA SER A 123 -12.47 -13.11 -9.61
C SER A 123 -12.02 -11.91 -8.79
N SER A 124 -10.78 -11.86 -8.33
CA SER A 124 -10.19 -10.70 -7.66
C SER A 124 -9.84 -9.55 -8.61
N PHE A 125 -9.94 -9.75 -9.93
CA PHE A 125 -9.55 -8.74 -10.91
C PHE A 125 -10.66 -7.71 -11.14
N PRO A 126 -10.49 -6.44 -10.74
CA PRO A 126 -11.59 -5.47 -10.64
C PRO A 126 -12.14 -4.99 -11.99
N SER A 127 -11.37 -5.07 -13.06
CA SER A 127 -11.79 -4.69 -14.41
C SER A 127 -12.43 -5.83 -15.20
N GLY A 128 -12.66 -6.99 -14.53
CA GLY A 128 -13.13 -8.18 -15.17
C GLY A 128 -14.62 -8.16 -15.44
N GLY A 129 -15.04 -8.14 -16.70
CA GLY A 129 -16.26 -8.83 -17.13
C GLY A 129 -16.02 -10.34 -17.21
N LEU A 130 -17.02 -11.11 -17.56
CA LEU A 130 -16.89 -12.58 -17.74
C LEU A 130 -15.67 -12.97 -18.57
N ARG A 131 -15.40 -12.23 -19.64
CA ARG A 131 -14.26 -12.48 -20.52
C ARG A 131 -12.94 -12.22 -19.84
N ALA A 132 -12.78 -11.07 -19.15
CA ALA A 132 -11.56 -10.72 -18.45
C ALA A 132 -11.28 -11.71 -17.31
N THR A 133 -12.28 -12.12 -16.56
CA THR A 133 -12.16 -13.14 -15.51
C THR A 133 -11.71 -14.49 -16.08
N PHE A 134 -12.23 -14.88 -17.25
CA PHE A 134 -11.84 -16.12 -17.89
C PHE A 134 -10.42 -16.08 -18.48
N GLU A 135 -10.02 -14.95 -19.03
CA GLU A 135 -8.71 -14.73 -19.67
C GLU A 135 -7.62 -14.31 -18.67
N ALA A 136 -8.00 -13.72 -17.54
CA ALA A 136 -7.08 -13.19 -16.53
C ALA A 136 -6.48 -14.29 -15.62
N ARG A 137 -6.12 -15.42 -16.19
CA ARG A 137 -5.37 -16.47 -15.49
C ARG A 137 -3.89 -16.23 -15.64
N GLY A 138 -3.19 -16.29 -14.53
CA GLY A 138 -1.76 -16.03 -14.52
C GLY A 138 -1.13 -16.29 -13.16
N TYR A 139 0.00 -15.68 -12.97
CA TYR A 139 0.78 -15.79 -11.76
C TYR A 139 1.04 -14.42 -11.18
N THR A 140 1.07 -14.37 -9.85
CA THR A 140 1.62 -13.24 -9.11
C THR A 140 3.06 -13.54 -8.73
N ALA A 141 3.88 -12.49 -8.71
CA ALA A 141 5.20 -12.53 -8.13
C ALA A 141 5.37 -11.33 -7.20
N TRP A 142 5.84 -11.58 -5.99
CA TRP A 142 6.12 -10.49 -5.06
C TRP A 142 7.12 -9.51 -5.67
N ASP A 143 6.76 -8.24 -5.66
CA ASP A 143 7.72 -7.17 -5.94
C ASP A 143 8.57 -6.96 -4.67
N ILE A 144 9.73 -7.58 -4.64
CA ILE A 144 10.64 -7.55 -3.49
C ILE A 144 11.11 -6.12 -3.14
N THR A 145 10.95 -5.16 -4.05
CA THR A 145 11.26 -3.75 -3.81
C THR A 145 10.12 -2.99 -3.13
N SER A 146 8.95 -3.62 -3.02
CA SER A 146 7.78 -3.12 -2.31
C SER A 146 7.51 -3.99 -1.07
N PRO A 147 7.64 -3.45 0.14
CA PRO A 147 7.50 -4.25 1.34
C PRO A 147 6.05 -4.69 1.57
N ALA A 148 5.87 -5.92 2.08
CA ALA A 148 4.56 -6.38 2.52
C ALA A 148 4.10 -5.58 3.75
N PHE A 149 2.79 -5.43 3.90
CA PHE A 149 2.20 -4.61 4.96
C PHE A 149 0.93 -5.23 5.53
N LEU A 150 0.52 -4.75 6.71
CA LEU A 150 -0.71 -5.18 7.37
C LEU A 150 -1.81 -4.15 7.15
N LYS A 151 -2.91 -4.59 6.54
CA LYS A 151 -4.16 -3.86 6.50
C LYS A 151 -5.01 -4.28 7.69
N GLU A 152 -5.45 -3.31 8.46
CA GLU A 152 -6.32 -3.52 9.62
C GLU A 152 -7.61 -2.73 9.43
N ASP A 153 -8.73 -3.41 9.57
CA ASP A 153 -10.06 -2.82 9.55
C ASP A 153 -11.01 -3.53 10.51
N ALA A 154 -12.31 -3.22 10.45
CA ALA A 154 -13.31 -3.84 11.31
C ALA A 154 -13.46 -5.35 11.12
N THR A 155 -12.92 -5.93 10.04
CA THR A 155 -12.97 -7.37 9.75
C THR A 155 -11.75 -8.13 10.25
N GLY A 156 -10.71 -7.43 10.68
CA GLY A 156 -9.49 -8.00 11.23
C GLY A 156 -8.21 -7.48 10.60
N VAL A 157 -7.13 -8.25 10.72
CA VAL A 157 -5.81 -7.92 10.18
C VAL A 157 -5.45 -8.90 9.07
N ILE A 158 -5.00 -8.35 7.93
CA ILE A 158 -4.65 -9.11 6.73
C ILE A 158 -3.25 -8.71 6.29
N LEU A 159 -2.41 -9.70 5.95
CA LEU A 159 -1.13 -9.48 5.31
C LEU A 159 -1.33 -9.19 3.82
N CYS A 160 -0.99 -7.99 3.38
CA CYS A 160 -0.99 -7.59 1.99
C CYS A 160 0.42 -7.72 1.40
N ILE A 161 0.54 -8.41 0.29
CA ILE A 161 1.82 -8.68 -0.39
C ILE A 161 1.80 -7.98 -1.75
N PRO A 162 2.54 -6.87 -1.94
CA PRO A 162 2.59 -6.18 -3.23
C PRO A 162 3.15 -7.10 -4.32
N THR A 163 2.38 -7.33 -5.38
CA THR A 163 2.74 -8.27 -6.44
C THR A 163 2.57 -7.67 -7.83
N ALA A 164 3.38 -8.15 -8.76
CA ALA A 164 3.10 -8.09 -10.18
C ALA A 164 2.20 -9.27 -10.57
N PHE A 165 1.27 -9.05 -11.50
CA PHE A 165 0.35 -10.09 -11.99
C PHE A 165 0.44 -10.20 -13.51
N CYS A 166 0.88 -11.34 -13.98
CA CYS A 166 1.09 -11.63 -15.40
C CYS A 166 0.32 -12.87 -15.84
N SER A 167 -0.11 -12.88 -17.11
CA SER A 167 -0.66 -14.09 -17.74
C SER A 167 0.41 -15.19 -17.84
N TYR A 168 -0.02 -16.43 -18.14
CA TYR A 168 0.89 -17.55 -18.39
C TYR A 168 1.87 -17.30 -19.55
N LYS A 169 1.57 -16.35 -20.44
CA LYS A 169 2.43 -15.92 -21.54
C LYS A 169 3.26 -14.66 -21.23
N GLY A 170 3.15 -14.12 -20.01
CA GLY A 170 3.89 -12.95 -19.57
C GLY A 170 3.24 -11.60 -19.92
N GLU A 171 2.00 -11.58 -20.38
CA GLU A 171 1.25 -10.35 -20.59
C GLU A 171 0.88 -9.73 -19.24
N ALA A 172 0.97 -8.40 -19.13
CA ALA A 172 0.59 -7.70 -17.92
C ALA A 172 -0.93 -7.76 -17.71
N LEU A 173 -1.34 -8.19 -16.52
CA LEU A 173 -2.74 -8.22 -16.09
C LEU A 173 -3.02 -7.19 -14.98
N ASP A 174 -2.02 -6.44 -14.60
CA ASP A 174 -2.04 -5.39 -13.57
C ASP A 174 -1.41 -4.09 -14.10
N LYS A 175 -1.30 -3.09 -13.23
CA LYS A 175 -0.59 -1.83 -13.53
C LYS A 175 0.85 -1.83 -13.06
N LYS A 176 1.22 -2.66 -12.08
CA LYS A 176 2.58 -2.75 -11.54
C LYS A 176 3.57 -3.32 -12.58
N THR A 177 3.19 -4.36 -13.30
CA THR A 177 4.03 -4.96 -14.33
C THR A 177 4.47 -3.97 -15.42
N PRO A 178 3.56 -3.19 -16.06
CA PRO A 178 3.99 -2.16 -17.00
C PRO A 178 4.88 -1.10 -16.36
N LEU A 179 4.60 -0.70 -15.13
CA LEU A 179 5.41 0.28 -14.40
C LEU A 179 6.85 -0.23 -14.22
N LEU A 180 7.04 -1.42 -13.66
CA LEU A 180 8.36 -2.01 -13.45
C LEU A 180 9.13 -2.17 -14.75
N ARG A 181 8.48 -2.62 -15.83
CA ARG A 181 9.07 -2.73 -17.17
C ARG A 181 9.47 -1.37 -17.72
N SER A 182 8.67 -0.33 -17.51
CA SER A 182 8.99 1.03 -17.95
C SER A 182 10.20 1.60 -17.21
N MET A 183 10.31 1.34 -15.90
CA MET A 183 11.47 1.74 -15.09
C MET A 183 12.76 1.07 -15.57
N GLU A 184 12.71 -0.22 -15.90
CA GLU A 184 13.82 -0.96 -16.48
C GLU A 184 14.26 -0.36 -17.84
N ALA A 185 13.29 -0.10 -18.73
CA ALA A 185 13.52 0.50 -20.02
C ALA A 185 14.16 1.90 -19.90
N VAL A 186 13.64 2.76 -19.01
CA VAL A 186 14.21 4.09 -18.75
C VAL A 186 15.60 3.97 -18.18
N SER A 187 15.85 3.10 -17.21
CA SER A 187 17.17 2.86 -16.63
C SER A 187 18.19 2.48 -17.70
N THR A 188 17.84 1.56 -18.59
CA THR A 188 18.70 1.10 -19.68
C THR A 188 19.09 2.24 -20.63
N GLN A 189 18.15 3.08 -21.04
CA GLN A 189 18.44 4.19 -21.94
C GLN A 189 19.19 5.33 -21.25
N ALA A 190 18.83 5.64 -20.01
CA ALA A 190 19.52 6.66 -19.22
C ALA A 190 20.99 6.30 -18.95
N LEU A 191 21.29 5.03 -18.67
CA LEU A 191 22.67 4.56 -18.52
C LEU A 191 23.51 4.79 -19.80
N ARG A 192 22.94 4.66 -20.99
CA ARG A 192 23.64 4.98 -22.22
C ARG A 192 24.08 6.45 -22.26
N ILE A 193 23.20 7.35 -21.84
CA ILE A 193 23.49 8.79 -21.77
C ILE A 193 24.55 9.07 -20.69
N VAL A 194 24.37 8.50 -19.48
CA VAL A 194 25.31 8.67 -18.36
C VAL A 194 26.74 8.25 -18.75
N ARG A 195 26.86 7.18 -19.52
CA ARG A 195 28.16 6.71 -20.04
C ARG A 195 28.80 7.67 -21.07
N LEU A 196 27.99 8.35 -21.89
CA LEU A 196 28.47 9.38 -22.79
C LEU A 196 29.11 10.58 -22.08
N PHE A 197 28.65 10.85 -20.83
CA PHE A 197 29.26 11.85 -19.96
C PHE A 197 30.45 11.33 -19.12
N GLY A 198 30.94 10.14 -19.43
CA GLY A 198 32.16 9.58 -18.84
C GLY A 198 31.94 8.80 -17.53
N ASN A 199 30.75 8.66 -17.04
CA ASN A 199 30.48 7.83 -15.87
C ASN A 199 30.33 6.37 -16.29
N THR A 200 31.30 5.55 -15.93
CA THR A 200 31.34 4.10 -16.22
C THR A 200 30.99 3.24 -15.01
N GLU A 201 30.85 3.83 -13.82
CA GLU A 201 30.62 3.13 -12.56
C GLU A 201 29.12 2.90 -12.30
N ALA A 202 28.25 3.78 -12.78
CA ALA A 202 26.82 3.64 -12.60
C ALA A 202 26.30 2.36 -13.26
N THR A 203 25.59 1.54 -12.49
CA THR A 203 24.98 0.27 -12.93
C THR A 203 23.47 0.37 -13.13
N LYS A 204 22.83 1.39 -12.54
CA LYS A 204 21.39 1.61 -12.61
C LYS A 204 21.08 3.10 -12.53
N VAL A 205 20.03 3.52 -13.22
CA VAL A 205 19.39 4.83 -13.07
C VAL A 205 17.98 4.61 -12.56
N VAL A 206 17.62 5.29 -11.49
CA VAL A 206 16.32 5.14 -10.83
C VAL A 206 15.51 6.42 -11.02
N ALA A 207 14.30 6.29 -11.51
CA ALA A 207 13.34 7.37 -11.54
C ALA A 207 12.67 7.51 -10.16
N SER A 208 12.48 8.75 -9.73
CA SER A 208 11.69 9.09 -8.55
C SER A 208 10.47 9.91 -8.93
N VAL A 209 9.43 9.85 -8.11
CA VAL A 209 8.21 10.63 -8.27
C VAL A 209 7.71 11.12 -6.90
N GLY A 210 7.16 12.33 -6.87
CA GLY A 210 6.45 12.87 -5.72
C GLY A 210 4.95 12.85 -6.05
N PRO A 211 4.20 11.89 -5.53
CA PRO A 211 2.76 11.85 -5.72
C PRO A 211 2.09 12.91 -4.85
N GLU A 212 0.96 13.39 -5.32
CA GLU A 212 0.07 14.29 -4.60
C GLU A 212 -1.33 13.69 -4.60
N GLN A 213 -1.99 13.69 -3.44
CA GLN A 213 -3.36 13.23 -3.32
C GLN A 213 -4.27 14.38 -2.97
N GLU A 214 -5.05 14.83 -3.94
CA GLU A 214 -6.10 15.82 -3.75
C GLU A 214 -7.43 15.14 -3.43
N TYR A 215 -8.18 15.66 -2.46
CA TYR A 215 -9.41 15.03 -2.00
C TYR A 215 -10.44 16.03 -1.49
N PHE A 216 -11.70 15.60 -1.52
CA PHE A 216 -12.83 16.27 -0.87
C PHE A 216 -13.31 15.39 0.30
N LEU A 217 -13.43 15.97 1.48
CA LEU A 217 -14.01 15.26 2.62
C LEU A 217 -15.52 15.44 2.62
N VAL A 218 -16.26 14.37 2.34
CA VAL A 218 -17.71 14.35 2.20
C VAL A 218 -18.36 13.66 3.41
N ASP A 219 -19.41 14.30 3.96
CA ASP A 219 -20.20 13.70 5.03
C ASP A 219 -20.92 12.44 4.53
N ARG A 220 -20.65 11.30 5.19
CA ARG A 220 -21.15 9.99 4.77
C ARG A 220 -22.67 9.93 4.73
N ASP A 221 -23.36 10.50 5.74
CA ASP A 221 -24.83 10.45 5.80
C ASP A 221 -25.47 11.27 4.68
N LYS A 222 -24.79 12.31 4.22
CA LYS A 222 -25.22 13.10 3.07
C LYS A 222 -24.90 12.38 1.76
N TYR A 223 -23.72 11.75 1.67
CA TYR A 223 -23.32 10.95 0.52
C TYR A 223 -24.30 9.80 0.25
N LEU A 224 -24.69 9.07 1.29
CA LEU A 224 -25.63 7.94 1.19
C LEU A 224 -27.04 8.33 0.72
N LYS A 225 -27.38 9.63 0.71
CA LYS A 225 -28.62 10.19 0.14
C LYS A 225 -28.50 10.65 -1.30
N ARG A 226 -27.31 10.50 -1.90
CA ARG A 226 -26.99 11.01 -3.21
C ARG A 226 -26.71 9.86 -4.18
N GLU A 227 -27.78 9.36 -4.82
CA GLU A 227 -27.69 8.26 -5.79
C GLU A 227 -26.75 8.58 -6.96
N ASP A 228 -26.70 9.83 -7.39
CA ASP A 228 -25.79 10.27 -8.44
C ASP A 228 -24.30 10.12 -8.03
N LEU A 229 -23.95 10.43 -6.77
CA LEU A 229 -22.59 10.22 -6.27
C LEU A 229 -22.27 8.73 -6.10
N ILE A 230 -23.25 7.93 -5.65
CA ILE A 230 -23.07 6.49 -5.42
C ILE A 230 -22.91 5.74 -6.75
N PHE A 231 -23.81 5.96 -7.72
CA PHE A 231 -23.84 5.18 -8.96
C PHE A 231 -22.99 5.77 -10.08
N ALA A 232 -22.83 7.08 -10.15
CA ALA A 232 -22.07 7.73 -11.22
C ALA A 232 -20.73 8.33 -10.78
N GLY A 233 -20.44 8.37 -9.49
CA GLY A 233 -19.21 8.95 -8.93
C GLY A 233 -19.11 10.48 -9.12
N ARG A 234 -20.20 11.15 -9.53
CA ARG A 234 -20.25 12.59 -9.74
C ARG A 234 -21.66 13.15 -9.57
N THR A 235 -21.78 14.45 -9.37
CA THR A 235 -23.04 15.15 -9.43
C THR A 235 -23.60 15.14 -10.85
N LEU A 236 -24.81 14.60 -11.03
CA LEU A 236 -25.52 14.61 -12.32
C LEU A 236 -26.42 15.85 -12.42
N PHE A 237 -27.09 16.19 -11.34
CA PHE A 237 -28.01 17.33 -11.25
C PHE A 237 -27.67 18.18 -10.03
N GLY A 238 -27.65 19.48 -10.19
CA GLY A 238 -27.41 20.40 -9.08
C GLY A 238 -26.94 21.77 -9.57
N ALA A 239 -27.00 22.75 -8.69
CA ALA A 239 -26.40 24.04 -8.94
C ALA A 239 -24.87 23.96 -8.85
N PRO A 240 -24.12 24.74 -9.65
CA PRO A 240 -22.68 24.89 -9.43
C PRO A 240 -22.42 25.46 -8.04
N ALA A 241 -21.19 25.26 -7.55
CA ALA A 241 -20.76 25.90 -6.32
C ALA A 241 -20.90 27.44 -6.45
N PRO A 242 -21.29 28.15 -5.38
CA PRO A 242 -21.45 29.58 -5.40
C PRO A 242 -20.13 30.33 -5.64
N LYS A 243 -19.02 29.65 -5.46
CA LYS A 243 -17.68 30.18 -5.66
C LYS A 243 -16.84 29.12 -6.36
N GLY A 244 -16.04 29.53 -7.32
CA GLY A 244 -15.05 28.70 -8.02
C GLY A 244 -13.64 28.91 -7.46
N GLN A 245 -12.66 28.93 -8.35
CA GLN A 245 -11.23 29.05 -8.01
C GLN A 245 -10.73 30.51 -8.09
N GLU A 246 -11.64 31.48 -8.15
CA GLU A 246 -11.33 32.88 -8.31
C GLU A 246 -10.43 33.37 -7.16
N LEU A 247 -9.36 34.09 -7.51
CA LEU A 247 -8.38 34.68 -6.59
C LEU A 247 -7.65 33.66 -5.70
N GLU A 248 -7.85 32.37 -5.89
CA GLU A 248 -7.17 31.29 -5.13
C GLU A 248 -7.35 31.39 -3.60
N ASP A 249 -8.40 32.05 -3.16
CA ASP A 249 -8.58 32.43 -1.76
C ASP A 249 -8.86 31.23 -0.84
N HIS A 250 -9.41 30.12 -1.36
CA HIS A 250 -9.53 28.89 -0.57
C HIS A 250 -8.17 28.30 -0.24
N TYR A 251 -7.19 28.35 -1.13
CA TYR A 251 -5.83 27.87 -0.90
C TYR A 251 -5.19 28.50 0.34
N PHE A 252 -5.40 29.80 0.55
CA PHE A 252 -4.92 30.55 1.71
C PHE A 252 -5.89 30.54 2.90
N GLY A 253 -7.00 29.85 2.78
CA GLY A 253 -8.03 29.79 3.82
C GLY A 253 -7.62 28.95 5.02
N THR A 254 -8.38 29.08 6.10
CA THR A 254 -8.17 28.29 7.32
C THR A 254 -8.61 26.84 7.10
N ILE A 255 -7.77 25.90 7.53
CA ILE A 255 -8.16 24.49 7.66
C ILE A 255 -9.12 24.39 8.85
N ARG A 256 -10.35 23.98 8.60
CA ARG A 256 -11.37 23.83 9.64
C ARG A 256 -11.01 22.69 10.58
N GLU A 257 -11.36 22.81 11.86
CA GLU A 257 -11.03 21.83 12.91
C GLU A 257 -11.38 20.38 12.53
N ARG A 258 -12.58 20.17 11.98
CA ARG A 258 -13.01 18.84 11.49
C ARG A 258 -12.06 18.26 10.43
N ILE A 259 -11.59 19.08 9.52
CA ILE A 259 -10.65 18.69 8.45
C ILE A 259 -9.26 18.44 9.04
N GLY A 260 -8.79 19.32 9.92
CA GLY A 260 -7.51 19.15 10.60
C GLY A 260 -7.46 17.87 11.46
N SER A 261 -8.56 17.52 12.12
CA SER A 261 -8.67 16.26 12.87
C SER A 261 -8.56 15.05 11.95
N PHE A 262 -9.26 15.06 10.82
CA PHE A 262 -9.15 14.01 9.81
C PHE A 262 -7.70 13.89 9.27
N MET A 263 -7.09 15.00 8.90
CA MET A 263 -5.70 15.03 8.40
C MET A 263 -4.71 14.43 9.42
N LYS A 264 -4.89 14.75 10.70
CA LYS A 264 -4.08 14.20 11.79
C LYS A 264 -4.21 12.68 11.88
N ASP A 265 -5.45 12.17 11.89
CA ASP A 265 -5.70 10.74 12.01
C ASP A 265 -5.20 9.99 10.77
N LEU A 266 -5.40 10.56 9.57
CA LEU A 266 -4.89 10.03 8.31
C LEU A 266 -3.37 9.91 8.33
N ASN A 267 -2.65 10.95 8.76
CA ASN A 267 -1.20 10.93 8.84
C ASN A 267 -0.69 9.80 9.75
N ILE A 268 -1.33 9.57 10.89
CA ILE A 268 -0.96 8.49 11.82
C ILE A 268 -1.07 7.13 11.15
N GLU A 269 -2.17 6.87 10.45
CA GLU A 269 -2.35 5.59 9.74
C GLU A 269 -1.36 5.43 8.58
N LEU A 270 -1.11 6.47 7.82
CA LEU A 270 -0.11 6.46 6.75
C LEU A 270 1.31 6.22 7.28
N TRP A 271 1.70 6.86 8.38
CA TRP A 271 3.01 6.62 9.00
C TRP A 271 3.17 5.18 9.49
N LYS A 272 2.12 4.57 10.07
CA LYS A 272 2.14 3.15 10.43
C LYS A 272 2.39 2.25 9.22
N LEU A 273 1.87 2.63 8.06
CA LEU A 273 2.07 1.95 6.78
C LEU A 273 3.40 2.32 6.09
N GLY A 274 4.24 3.14 6.72
CA GLY A 274 5.52 3.54 6.17
C GLY A 274 5.44 4.62 5.08
N VAL A 275 4.25 5.16 4.83
CA VAL A 275 4.07 6.29 3.90
C VAL A 275 4.58 7.57 4.55
N THR A 276 5.49 8.25 3.89
CA THR A 276 6.14 9.48 4.38
C THR A 276 5.25 10.71 4.17
N ALA A 277 3.97 10.63 4.55
CA ALA A 277 3.03 11.75 4.48
C ALA A 277 3.61 12.96 5.24
N LYS A 278 3.81 14.07 4.55
CA LYS A 278 4.53 15.24 5.06
C LYS A 278 3.73 16.51 4.96
N THR A 279 3.12 16.76 3.82
CA THR A 279 2.45 18.03 3.52
C THR A 279 0.95 17.83 3.54
N GLN A 280 0.25 18.79 4.13
CA GLN A 280 -1.21 18.89 4.13
C GLN A 280 -1.63 20.35 4.09
N HIS A 281 -2.52 20.70 3.18
CA HIS A 281 -3.05 22.06 3.01
C HIS A 281 -4.37 22.06 2.25
N ASN A 282 -4.96 23.25 2.08
CA ASN A 282 -6.09 23.47 1.18
C ASN A 282 -5.61 23.60 -0.25
N GLU A 283 -6.41 23.11 -1.19
CA GLU A 283 -6.23 23.33 -2.61
C GLU A 283 -7.00 24.54 -3.13
N VAL A 284 -6.73 24.94 -4.37
CA VAL A 284 -7.38 26.09 -5.03
C VAL A 284 -8.89 25.88 -5.16
N ALA A 285 -9.32 24.65 -5.47
CA ALA A 285 -10.74 24.34 -5.57
C ALA A 285 -11.41 24.41 -4.18
N PRO A 286 -12.57 25.05 -4.06
CA PRO A 286 -13.27 25.18 -2.78
C PRO A 286 -13.54 23.83 -2.13
N ALA A 287 -13.16 23.68 -0.86
CA ALA A 287 -13.28 22.47 -0.04
C ALA A 287 -12.46 21.26 -0.52
N GLN A 288 -11.51 21.46 -1.43
CA GLN A 288 -10.50 20.47 -1.77
C GLN A 288 -9.28 20.61 -0.86
N HIS A 289 -8.67 19.50 -0.49
CA HIS A 289 -7.49 19.45 0.36
C HIS A 289 -6.46 18.54 -0.28
N GLU A 290 -5.20 18.72 0.09
CA GLU A 290 -4.11 17.90 -0.42
C GLU A 290 -3.33 17.23 0.69
N LEU A 291 -2.82 16.07 0.35
CA LEU A 291 -1.79 15.33 1.08
C LEU A 291 -0.66 15.00 0.11
N ALA A 292 0.58 15.33 0.48
CA ALA A 292 1.75 14.96 -0.30
C ALA A 292 2.78 14.23 0.58
N PRO A 293 3.17 12.99 0.23
CA PRO A 293 4.30 12.32 0.84
C PRO A 293 5.63 12.86 0.30
N VAL A 294 6.73 12.54 0.97
CA VAL A 294 8.07 12.75 0.41
C VAL A 294 8.21 11.86 -0.82
N PHE A 295 8.82 12.38 -1.89
CA PHE A 295 9.09 11.62 -3.10
C PHE A 295 9.96 10.37 -2.80
N ASP A 296 9.72 9.31 -3.56
CA ASP A 296 10.45 8.04 -3.46
C ASP A 296 10.69 7.48 -4.87
N THR A 297 11.31 6.30 -4.95
CA THR A 297 11.39 5.55 -6.21
C THR A 297 10.00 5.33 -6.78
N THR A 298 9.88 5.36 -8.10
CA THR A 298 8.57 5.38 -8.76
C THR A 298 7.65 4.23 -8.33
N ASN A 299 8.17 3.01 -8.16
CA ASN A 299 7.38 1.86 -7.73
C ASN A 299 6.87 1.98 -6.29
N VAL A 300 7.70 2.49 -5.37
CA VAL A 300 7.31 2.69 -3.97
C VAL A 300 6.30 3.85 -3.86
N ALA A 301 6.57 4.96 -4.56
CA ALA A 301 5.67 6.11 -4.56
C ALA A 301 4.27 5.80 -5.16
N VAL A 302 4.19 4.85 -6.10
CA VAL A 302 2.90 4.40 -6.65
C VAL A 302 2.15 3.48 -5.69
N ASP A 303 2.86 2.77 -4.81
CA ASP A 303 2.23 1.96 -3.75
C ASP A 303 1.71 2.81 -2.60
N HIS A 304 2.30 3.99 -2.37
CA HIS A 304 1.82 4.98 -1.41
C HIS A 304 0.51 5.63 -1.85
#